data_177bc63d524a53525056be1a664496ad
#
_entry.id   177bc63d524a53525056be1a664496ad
#
_cell.length_a   1.000
_cell.length_b   1.000
_cell.length_c   1.000
_cell.angle_alpha   90.00
_cell.angle_beta   90.00
_cell.angle_gamma   90.00
#
_symmetry.space_group_name_H-M   'P 1'
#
loop_
_entity.id
_entity.type
_entity.pdbx_description
1 polymer ?
#
loop_
_entity_poly.entity_id
_entity_poly.type
_entity_poly.pdbx_seq_one_letter_code
_entity_poly.pdbx_strand_id
1 'polypeptide(L)'
;SESLTPFKNLCDRLTKALLLERVPTVVLWSMRKPDGIPRLDRCLKACQFLDVAGLEGKLFYTDVENNRDCKNGSHYLGLTPPFEGQYSGEWPAGKWPNEGRSIVKYPVSFRRNIPHYVMVPTGTVKYMTYGPLDSFPFDNSYGGGVVNVICNSKAGLFLARAADYETGGATEGTTGPSTCSMVMSRPLMSGKTTYT
;
A
#
# COMPACT_ATOMS: atom_id res chain seq x y z
N SER A 1 6.11 -23.95 22.98
CA SER A 1 6.39 -24.13 21.54
C SER A 1 6.22 -22.79 20.85
N GLU A 2 7.30 -22.17 20.43
CA GLU A 2 7.27 -21.00 19.58
C GLU A 2 6.60 -21.41 18.27
N SER A 3 5.37 -20.97 18.05
CA SER A 3 4.78 -20.95 16.71
C SER A 3 5.50 -19.83 15.96
N LEU A 4 6.64 -20.16 15.34
CA LEU A 4 7.28 -19.28 14.39
C LEU A 4 6.24 -18.95 13.34
N THR A 5 5.99 -17.68 13.09
CA THR A 5 5.10 -17.29 12.00
C THR A 5 5.64 -17.93 10.72
N PRO A 6 4.80 -18.48 9.85
CA PRO A 6 5.25 -19.26 8.68
C PRO A 6 6.17 -18.48 7.75
N PHE A 7 6.19 -17.15 7.88
CA PHE A 7 6.97 -16.26 7.02
C PHE A 7 8.27 -15.73 7.63
N LYS A 8 8.60 -16.06 8.89
CA LYS A 8 9.83 -15.57 9.53
C LYS A 8 11.09 -15.95 8.73
N ASN A 9 11.22 -17.22 8.36
CA ASN A 9 12.36 -17.69 7.56
C ASN A 9 12.41 -17.00 6.18
N LEU A 10 11.25 -16.80 5.54
CA LEU A 10 11.17 -16.07 4.27
C LEU A 10 11.65 -14.63 4.42
N CYS A 11 11.20 -13.94 5.47
CA CYS A 11 11.63 -12.56 5.76
C CYS A 11 13.13 -12.46 5.99
N ASP A 12 13.69 -13.35 6.79
CA ASP A 12 15.14 -13.39 7.07
C ASP A 12 15.95 -13.59 5.77
N ARG A 13 15.50 -14.49 4.92
CA ARG A 13 16.13 -14.77 3.60
C ARG A 13 16.02 -13.57 2.66
N LEU A 14 14.84 -12.95 2.55
CA LEU A 14 14.64 -11.77 1.70
C LEU A 14 15.47 -10.59 2.20
N THR A 15 15.42 -10.31 3.49
CA THR A 15 16.19 -9.22 4.12
C THR A 15 17.68 -9.37 3.84
N LYS A 16 18.22 -10.57 4.02
CA LYS A 16 19.63 -10.86 3.77
C LYS A 16 19.99 -10.79 2.27
N ALA A 17 19.19 -11.42 1.41
CA ALA A 17 19.48 -11.51 -0.02
C ALA A 17 19.39 -10.16 -0.74
N LEU A 18 18.47 -9.30 -0.31
CA LEU A 18 18.18 -8.02 -0.94
C LEU A 18 18.75 -6.83 -0.18
N LEU A 19 19.45 -7.08 0.94
CA LEU A 19 20.00 -6.04 1.84
C LEU A 19 18.92 -5.02 2.24
N LEU A 20 17.77 -5.52 2.68
CA LEU A 20 16.64 -4.65 3.04
C LEU A 20 16.94 -3.88 4.33
N GLU A 21 16.65 -2.60 4.32
CA GLU A 21 16.74 -1.73 5.50
C GLU A 21 15.53 -1.87 6.43
N ARG A 22 14.47 -2.52 5.96
CA ARG A 22 13.22 -2.73 6.69
C ARG A 22 12.58 -4.08 6.35
N VAL A 23 11.84 -4.62 7.30
CA VAL A 23 11.13 -5.87 7.11
C VAL A 23 10.01 -5.71 6.07
N PRO A 24 9.76 -6.70 5.20
CA PRO A 24 8.56 -6.70 4.36
C PRO A 24 7.29 -6.49 5.17
N THR A 25 6.38 -5.67 4.67
CA THR A 25 5.18 -5.23 5.38
C THR A 25 3.94 -5.85 4.77
N VAL A 26 3.08 -6.40 5.61
CA VAL A 26 1.74 -6.87 5.24
C VAL A 26 0.74 -5.74 5.40
N VAL A 27 -0.15 -5.61 4.43
CA VAL A 27 -1.35 -4.75 4.50
C VAL A 27 -2.57 -5.60 4.22
N LEU A 28 -3.52 -5.65 5.15
CA LEU A 28 -4.78 -6.39 4.99
C LEU A 28 -5.98 -5.44 5.07
N TRP A 29 -7.02 -5.76 4.32
CA TRP A 29 -8.28 -5.01 4.24
C TRP A 29 -9.39 -5.78 4.95
N SER A 30 -10.20 -5.10 5.77
CA SER A 30 -11.31 -5.72 6.49
C SER A 30 -12.49 -4.77 6.68
N MET A 31 -13.70 -5.34 6.68
CA MET A 31 -14.92 -4.67 7.15
C MET A 31 -15.08 -4.79 8.67
N ARG A 32 -14.41 -5.74 9.31
CA ARG A 32 -14.44 -5.96 10.76
C ARG A 32 -13.23 -5.30 11.40
N LYS A 33 -13.45 -4.73 12.56
CA LYS A 33 -12.35 -4.24 13.41
C LYS A 33 -11.47 -5.43 13.80
N PRO A 34 -10.15 -5.35 13.60
CA PRO A 34 -9.24 -6.44 14.00
C PRO A 34 -9.23 -6.62 15.52
N ASP A 35 -9.41 -7.86 15.97
CA ASP A 35 -9.38 -8.20 17.40
C ASP A 35 -7.94 -8.28 17.91
N GLY A 36 -7.70 -7.74 19.11
CA GLY A 36 -6.38 -7.80 19.76
C GLY A 36 -5.28 -6.94 19.12
N ILE A 37 -5.56 -6.28 17.99
CA ILE A 37 -4.61 -5.39 17.33
C ILE A 37 -4.91 -3.94 17.74
N PRO A 38 -3.91 -3.15 18.19
CA PRO A 38 -4.14 -1.78 18.59
C PRO A 38 -4.42 -0.87 17.38
N ARG A 39 -5.26 0.14 17.58
CA ARG A 39 -5.41 1.24 16.61
C ARG A 39 -4.18 2.13 16.67
N LEU A 40 -3.68 2.57 15.51
CA LEU A 40 -2.62 3.58 15.49
C LEU A 40 -3.16 4.91 16.03
N ASP A 41 -2.42 5.57 16.90
CA ASP A 41 -2.77 6.86 17.53
C ASP A 41 -2.34 8.09 16.69
N ARG A 42 -1.84 7.87 15.48
CA ARG A 42 -1.33 8.90 14.57
C ARG A 42 -2.16 9.00 13.29
N CYS A 43 -2.29 10.24 12.78
CA CYS A 43 -2.78 10.50 11.42
C CYS A 43 -1.57 10.64 10.49
N LEU A 44 -1.51 9.83 9.44
CA LEU A 44 -0.40 9.80 8.51
C LEU A 44 -0.92 9.66 7.07
N LYS A 45 -0.05 9.87 6.10
CA LYS A 45 -0.34 9.50 4.72
C LYS A 45 -0.30 7.98 4.56
N ALA A 46 -1.15 7.43 3.69
CA ALA A 46 -1.27 5.98 3.50
C ALA A 46 0.07 5.25 3.29
N CYS A 47 0.99 5.84 2.53
CA CYS A 47 2.32 5.28 2.31
C CYS A 47 3.22 5.28 3.56
N GLN A 48 3.01 6.21 4.50
CA GLN A 48 3.81 6.30 5.73
C GLN A 48 3.45 5.21 6.74
N PHE A 49 2.27 4.59 6.65
CA PHE A 49 1.94 3.43 7.49
C PHE A 49 2.84 2.24 7.20
N LEU A 50 3.35 2.12 5.97
CA LEU A 50 4.35 1.09 5.64
C LEU A 50 5.67 1.30 6.39
N ASP A 51 6.06 2.57 6.60
CA ASP A 51 7.26 2.90 7.38
C ASP A 51 7.07 2.56 8.87
N VAL A 52 5.90 2.85 9.43
CA VAL A 52 5.57 2.48 10.81
C VAL A 52 5.63 0.96 11.01
N ALA A 53 5.07 0.20 10.08
CA ALA A 53 5.11 -1.26 10.16
C ALA A 53 6.52 -1.83 9.92
N GLY A 54 7.22 -1.35 8.88
CA GLY A 54 8.49 -1.94 8.47
C GLY A 54 9.72 -1.45 9.23
N LEU A 55 9.78 -0.15 9.63
CA LEU A 55 10.91 0.43 10.36
C LEU A 55 10.73 0.38 11.87
N GLU A 56 9.51 0.69 12.36
CA GLU A 56 9.23 0.65 13.78
C GLU A 56 8.81 -0.75 14.27
N GLY A 57 8.63 -1.72 13.37
CA GLY A 57 8.24 -3.10 13.68
C GLY A 57 6.85 -3.21 14.32
N LYS A 58 5.95 -2.26 14.06
CA LYS A 58 4.65 -2.19 14.72
C LYS A 58 3.56 -2.93 13.97
N LEU A 59 2.75 -3.68 14.71
CA LEU A 59 1.47 -4.25 14.27
C LEU A 59 0.34 -3.34 14.76
N PHE A 60 -0.49 -2.83 13.84
CA PHE A 60 -1.58 -1.91 14.15
C PHE A 60 -2.67 -1.95 13.07
N TYR A 61 -3.85 -1.44 13.39
CA TYR A 61 -4.84 -1.13 12.38
C TYR A 61 -5.09 0.38 12.27
N THR A 62 -5.61 0.78 11.11
CA THR A 62 -6.08 2.14 10.82
C THR A 62 -7.51 2.12 10.30
N ASP A 63 -8.17 3.26 10.40
CA ASP A 63 -9.48 3.54 9.83
C ASP A 63 -9.47 4.86 9.05
N VAL A 64 -10.63 5.37 8.69
CA VAL A 64 -10.77 6.61 7.94
C VAL A 64 -10.15 7.80 8.67
N GLU A 65 -10.23 7.83 10.00
CA GLU A 65 -9.70 8.95 10.80
C GLU A 65 -8.18 9.01 10.77
N ASN A 66 -7.50 7.85 10.79
CA ASN A 66 -6.04 7.80 10.65
C ASN A 66 -5.57 8.28 9.27
N ASN A 67 -6.42 8.15 8.25
CA ASN A 67 -6.13 8.48 6.86
C ASN A 67 -6.65 9.87 6.43
N ARG A 68 -7.27 10.65 7.31
CA ARG A 68 -7.92 11.93 6.97
C ARG A 68 -7.01 12.93 6.28
N ASP A 69 -5.71 12.92 6.59
CA ASP A 69 -4.71 13.80 5.97
C ASP A 69 -4.20 13.28 4.62
N CYS A 70 -4.72 12.14 4.17
CA CYS A 70 -4.38 11.54 2.89
C CYS A 70 -5.64 11.24 2.06
N LYS A 71 -6.35 12.28 1.62
CA LYS A 71 -7.63 12.16 0.89
C LYS A 71 -7.53 11.21 -0.31
N ASN A 72 -6.47 11.33 -1.11
CA ASN A 72 -6.23 10.42 -2.25
C ASN A 72 -6.02 8.97 -1.79
N GLY A 73 -5.16 8.76 -0.78
CA GLY A 73 -4.91 7.43 -0.23
C GLY A 73 -6.18 6.80 0.33
N SER A 74 -6.94 7.54 1.13
CA SER A 74 -8.24 7.07 1.68
C SER A 74 -9.18 6.59 0.57
N HIS A 75 -9.27 7.34 -0.53
CA HIS A 75 -10.12 6.95 -1.65
C HIS A 75 -9.57 5.72 -2.38
N TYR A 76 -8.30 5.70 -2.77
CA TYR A 76 -7.73 4.57 -3.51
C TYR A 76 -7.75 3.27 -2.72
N LEU A 77 -7.67 3.35 -1.40
CA LEU A 77 -7.73 2.21 -0.50
C LEU A 77 -9.16 1.77 -0.12
N GLY A 78 -10.19 2.45 -0.66
CA GLY A 78 -11.60 2.09 -0.47
C GLY A 78 -12.25 2.62 0.82
N LEU A 79 -11.55 3.45 1.60
CA LEU A 79 -12.04 3.97 2.88
C LEU A 79 -13.05 5.11 2.72
N THR A 80 -12.92 5.92 1.66
CA THR A 80 -13.80 7.07 1.39
C THR A 80 -14.21 7.15 -0.08
N PRO A 81 -15.34 7.78 -0.39
CA PRO A 81 -15.64 8.18 -1.76
C PRO A 81 -14.61 9.19 -2.28
N PRO A 82 -14.56 9.47 -3.59
CA PRO A 82 -13.72 10.52 -4.12
C PRO A 82 -14.14 11.88 -3.53
N PHE A 83 -13.17 12.74 -3.23
CA PHE A 83 -13.46 14.10 -2.85
C PHE A 83 -13.77 14.96 -4.08
N GLU A 84 -14.49 16.04 -3.89
CA GLU A 84 -14.83 16.97 -4.95
C GLU A 84 -13.57 17.44 -5.71
N GLY A 85 -13.61 17.39 -7.04
CA GLY A 85 -12.48 17.79 -7.90
C GLY A 85 -11.28 16.83 -7.92
N GLN A 86 -11.32 15.69 -7.23
CA GLN A 86 -10.20 14.73 -7.21
C GLN A 86 -9.72 14.34 -8.62
N TYR A 87 -10.65 14.17 -9.55
CA TYR A 87 -10.35 13.76 -10.92
C TYR A 87 -10.23 14.91 -11.92
N SER A 88 -10.40 16.15 -11.47
CA SER A 88 -10.18 17.34 -12.32
C SER A 88 -8.72 17.50 -12.76
N GLY A 89 -7.79 16.99 -11.95
CA GLY A 89 -6.36 17.17 -12.13
C GLY A 89 -5.83 18.49 -11.57
N GLU A 90 -6.66 19.31 -10.96
CA GLU A 90 -6.26 20.62 -10.42
C GLU A 90 -5.41 20.47 -9.16
N TRP A 91 -5.79 19.53 -8.29
CA TRP A 91 -5.02 19.24 -7.07
C TRP A 91 -3.55 18.83 -7.38
N PRO A 92 -3.27 17.83 -8.22
CA PRO A 92 -1.89 17.48 -8.56
C PRO A 92 -1.16 18.52 -9.40
N ALA A 93 -1.89 19.46 -10.02
CA ALA A 93 -1.30 20.60 -10.74
C ALA A 93 -1.02 21.82 -9.84
N GLY A 94 -1.28 21.71 -8.54
CA GLY A 94 -1.10 22.81 -7.59
C GLY A 94 -2.12 23.93 -7.71
N LYS A 95 -3.25 23.68 -8.37
CA LYS A 95 -4.31 24.67 -8.62
C LYS A 95 -5.51 24.52 -7.67
N TRP A 96 -5.52 23.47 -6.86
CA TRP A 96 -6.59 23.27 -5.87
C TRP A 96 -6.43 24.24 -4.69
N PRO A 97 -7.47 24.94 -4.27
CA PRO A 97 -7.37 25.88 -3.17
C PRO A 97 -6.85 25.21 -1.90
N ASN A 98 -5.80 25.76 -1.31
CA ASN A 98 -5.20 25.43 -0.03
C ASN A 98 -4.49 24.06 0.11
N GLU A 99 -4.57 23.12 -0.84
CA GLU A 99 -3.99 21.78 -0.68
C GLU A 99 -3.29 21.24 -1.94
N GLY A 100 -3.19 22.02 -3.00
CA GLY A 100 -2.62 21.58 -4.27
C GLY A 100 -1.13 21.22 -4.16
N ARG A 101 -0.73 20.17 -4.86
CA ARG A 101 0.67 19.77 -5.03
C ARG A 101 1.07 19.91 -6.48
N SER A 102 2.15 20.61 -6.74
CA SER A 102 2.70 20.74 -8.09
C SER A 102 3.46 19.47 -8.50
N ILE A 103 2.73 18.38 -8.71
CA ILE A 103 3.28 17.09 -9.16
C ILE A 103 3.28 17.03 -10.69
N VAL A 104 2.25 17.60 -11.31
CA VAL A 104 2.12 17.68 -12.77
C VAL A 104 1.98 19.12 -13.19
N LYS A 105 2.48 19.47 -14.40
CA LYS A 105 2.43 20.82 -14.91
C LYS A 105 1.00 21.26 -15.28
N TYR A 106 0.22 20.33 -15.80
CA TYR A 106 -1.13 20.61 -16.30
C TYR A 106 -2.16 19.60 -15.76
N PRO A 107 -3.37 20.02 -15.42
CA PRO A 107 -4.45 19.12 -15.01
C PRO A 107 -4.73 17.99 -16.01
N VAL A 108 -4.64 18.28 -17.31
CA VAL A 108 -4.85 17.29 -18.37
C VAL A 108 -3.85 16.12 -18.31
N SER A 109 -2.63 16.36 -17.86
CA SER A 109 -1.61 15.31 -17.70
C SER A 109 -2.02 14.30 -16.63
N PHE A 110 -2.62 14.75 -15.55
CA PHE A 110 -3.16 13.87 -14.55
C PHE A 110 -4.39 13.10 -15.06
N ARG A 111 -5.35 13.78 -15.69
CA ARG A 111 -6.58 13.15 -16.21
C ARG A 111 -6.29 11.99 -17.17
N ARG A 112 -5.23 12.08 -17.97
CA ARG A 112 -4.79 11.00 -18.87
C ARG A 112 -4.36 9.74 -18.13
N ASN A 113 -3.93 9.86 -16.88
CA ASN A 113 -3.47 8.73 -16.06
C ASN A 113 -4.58 8.11 -15.21
N ILE A 114 -5.73 8.76 -15.05
CA ILE A 114 -6.84 8.25 -14.22
C ILE A 114 -7.27 6.83 -14.61
N PRO A 115 -7.40 6.46 -15.90
CA PRO A 115 -7.78 5.10 -16.28
C PRO A 115 -6.79 4.01 -15.83
N HIS A 116 -5.57 4.38 -15.47
CA HIS A 116 -4.54 3.46 -14.99
C HIS A 116 -4.56 3.29 -13.47
N TYR A 117 -5.31 4.12 -12.74
CA TYR A 117 -5.45 3.95 -11.29
C TYR A 117 -6.45 2.86 -10.97
N VAL A 118 -6.03 1.92 -10.16
CA VAL A 118 -6.87 0.87 -9.62
C VAL A 118 -7.22 1.23 -8.18
N MET A 119 -8.48 1.12 -7.83
CA MET A 119 -9.01 1.50 -6.53
C MET A 119 -9.79 0.33 -5.93
N VAL A 120 -9.68 0.19 -4.62
CA VAL A 120 -10.58 -0.69 -3.88
C VAL A 120 -11.97 -0.03 -3.84
N PRO A 121 -13.05 -0.75 -4.15
CA PRO A 121 -14.39 -0.16 -4.17
C PRO A 121 -14.75 0.46 -2.81
N THR A 122 -15.24 1.68 -2.81
CA THR A 122 -15.69 2.38 -1.59
C THR A 122 -16.81 1.62 -0.90
N GLY A 123 -16.73 1.54 0.42
CA GLY A 123 -17.72 0.82 1.24
C GLY A 123 -17.44 -0.67 1.41
N THR A 124 -16.40 -1.21 0.78
CA THR A 124 -15.96 -2.61 0.96
C THR A 124 -14.89 -2.73 2.04
N VAL A 125 -14.40 -1.62 2.58
CA VAL A 125 -13.33 -1.56 3.59
C VAL A 125 -13.69 -0.53 4.67
N LYS A 126 -13.43 -0.88 5.92
CA LYS A 126 -13.49 0.04 7.07
C LYS A 126 -12.16 0.14 7.81
N TYR A 127 -11.42 -0.95 7.82
CA TYR A 127 -10.16 -1.08 8.56
C TYR A 127 -9.07 -1.63 7.69
N MET A 128 -7.87 -1.13 7.90
CA MET A 128 -6.66 -1.65 7.29
C MET A 128 -5.68 -2.05 8.37
N THR A 129 -5.15 -3.26 8.31
CA THR A 129 -4.16 -3.75 9.27
C THR A 129 -2.79 -3.75 8.62
N TYR A 130 -1.81 -3.21 9.31
CA TYR A 130 -0.42 -3.12 8.90
C TYR A 130 0.46 -3.83 9.92
N GLY A 131 1.46 -4.55 9.45
CA GLY A 131 2.44 -5.16 10.35
C GLY A 131 3.62 -5.77 9.59
N PRO A 132 4.72 -6.05 10.29
CA PRO A 132 5.86 -6.76 9.70
C PRO A 132 5.48 -8.20 9.36
N LEU A 133 5.91 -8.67 8.20
CA LEU A 133 5.54 -10.00 7.68
C LEU A 133 6.03 -11.14 8.58
N ASP A 134 7.18 -10.97 9.24
CA ASP A 134 7.81 -11.99 10.09
C ASP A 134 7.05 -12.29 11.39
N SER A 135 6.22 -11.37 11.85
CA SER A 135 5.46 -11.45 13.09
C SER A 135 3.95 -11.25 12.92
N PHE A 136 3.46 -11.18 11.67
CA PHE A 136 2.06 -10.92 11.39
C PHE A 136 1.17 -12.11 11.79
N PRO A 137 0.11 -11.90 12.60
CA PRO A 137 -0.81 -12.96 13.02
C PRO A 137 -1.85 -13.22 11.92
N PHE A 138 -1.50 -14.05 10.94
CA PHE A 138 -2.42 -14.42 9.87
C PHE A 138 -3.58 -15.27 10.38
N ASP A 139 -4.79 -14.89 10.05
CA ASP A 139 -6.01 -15.68 10.22
C ASP A 139 -6.92 -15.54 8.98
N ASN A 140 -8.05 -16.25 8.98
CA ASN A 140 -8.99 -16.26 7.85
C ASN A 140 -10.03 -15.13 7.91
N SER A 141 -9.87 -14.12 8.78
CA SER A 141 -10.85 -13.03 8.96
C SER A 141 -10.70 -11.90 7.94
N TYR A 142 -9.60 -11.87 7.21
CA TYR A 142 -9.27 -10.80 6.25
C TYR A 142 -9.78 -11.11 4.85
N GLY A 143 -10.33 -10.08 4.20
CA GLY A 143 -10.88 -10.20 2.84
C GLY A 143 -9.83 -10.22 1.73
N GLY A 144 -8.59 -9.86 2.03
CA GLY A 144 -7.47 -9.85 1.10
C GLY A 144 -6.29 -9.07 1.65
N GLY A 145 -5.12 -9.26 1.05
CA GLY A 145 -3.90 -8.63 1.51
C GLY A 145 -2.82 -8.47 0.45
N VAL A 146 -1.85 -7.64 0.78
CA VAL A 146 -0.68 -7.35 -0.05
C VAL A 146 0.57 -7.37 0.81
N VAL A 147 1.64 -7.95 0.29
CA VAL A 147 2.98 -7.84 0.88
C VAL A 147 3.76 -6.77 0.12
N ASN A 148 4.25 -5.79 0.85
CA ASN A 148 5.11 -4.72 0.32
C ASN A 148 6.56 -4.96 0.72
N VAL A 149 7.45 -4.93 -0.28
CA VAL A 149 8.90 -4.99 -0.09
C VAL A 149 9.48 -3.67 -0.56
N ILE A 150 10.01 -2.88 0.37
CA ILE A 150 10.66 -1.61 0.06
C ILE A 150 12.16 -1.85 -0.02
N CYS A 151 12.73 -1.66 -1.19
CA CYS A 151 14.13 -1.95 -1.49
C CYS A 151 14.70 -0.94 -2.49
N ASN A 152 16.01 -1.00 -2.69
CA ASN A 152 16.62 -0.23 -3.78
C ASN A 152 16.25 -0.78 -5.15
N SER A 153 16.46 0.00 -6.21
CA SER A 153 16.05 -0.35 -7.57
C SER A 153 16.71 -1.65 -8.09
N LYS A 154 17.94 -1.93 -7.69
CA LYS A 154 18.63 -3.16 -8.08
C LYS A 154 17.97 -4.40 -7.48
N ALA A 155 17.68 -4.36 -6.19
CA ALA A 155 16.97 -5.44 -5.50
C ALA A 155 15.54 -5.62 -6.03
N GLY A 156 14.84 -4.52 -6.32
CA GLY A 156 13.51 -4.55 -6.94
C GLY A 156 13.51 -5.20 -8.31
N LEU A 157 14.53 -4.93 -9.15
CA LEU A 157 14.66 -5.57 -10.46
C LEU A 157 14.89 -7.09 -10.32
N PHE A 158 15.70 -7.54 -9.36
CA PHE A 158 15.90 -8.97 -9.11
C PHE A 158 14.62 -9.65 -8.63
N LEU A 159 13.87 -9.02 -7.73
CA LEU A 159 12.56 -9.54 -7.29
C LEU A 159 11.57 -9.66 -8.44
N ALA A 160 11.44 -8.62 -9.26
CA ALA A 160 10.57 -8.64 -10.42
C ALA A 160 10.92 -9.79 -11.36
N ARG A 161 12.19 -9.94 -11.70
CA ARG A 161 12.64 -11.06 -12.54
C ARG A 161 12.34 -12.42 -11.92
N ALA A 162 12.59 -12.60 -10.64
CA ALA A 162 12.31 -13.87 -9.96
C ALA A 162 10.81 -14.20 -10.00
N ALA A 163 9.95 -13.22 -9.73
CA ALA A 163 8.51 -13.39 -9.83
C ALA A 163 8.05 -13.72 -11.26
N ASP A 164 8.59 -13.05 -12.27
CA ASP A 164 8.24 -13.30 -13.68
C ASP A 164 8.67 -14.69 -14.14
N TYR A 165 9.85 -15.15 -13.74
CA TYR A 165 10.31 -16.51 -14.03
C TYR A 165 9.42 -17.59 -13.40
N GLU A 166 8.97 -17.38 -12.16
CA GLU A 166 8.17 -18.36 -11.44
C GLU A 166 6.73 -18.40 -11.92
N THR A 167 6.16 -17.24 -12.26
CA THR A 167 4.74 -17.13 -12.62
C THR A 167 4.48 -17.16 -14.14
N GLY A 168 5.52 -17.00 -14.96
CA GLY A 168 5.40 -16.83 -16.42
C GLY A 168 4.69 -15.54 -16.81
N GLY A 169 4.52 -14.61 -15.87
CA GLY A 169 3.86 -13.32 -16.05
C GLY A 169 4.84 -12.18 -16.32
N ALA A 170 4.31 -10.99 -16.48
CA ALA A 170 5.06 -9.75 -16.53
C ALA A 170 4.75 -8.91 -15.28
N THR A 171 5.80 -8.52 -14.54
CA THR A 171 5.66 -7.57 -13.44
C THR A 171 5.34 -6.19 -14.01
N GLU A 172 4.27 -5.58 -13.52
CA GLU A 172 3.83 -4.26 -13.96
C GLU A 172 4.54 -3.17 -13.15
N GLY A 173 5.30 -2.31 -13.83
CA GLY A 173 5.91 -1.12 -13.26
C GLY A 173 5.09 0.12 -13.56
N THR A 174 4.99 1.00 -12.58
CA THR A 174 4.35 2.29 -12.76
C THR A 174 5.09 3.36 -11.97
N THR A 175 5.33 4.48 -12.59
CA THR A 175 5.75 5.70 -11.92
C THR A 175 4.57 6.66 -11.90
N GLY A 176 4.11 7.05 -10.74
CA GLY A 176 2.97 7.95 -10.66
C GLY A 176 2.78 8.55 -9.28
N PRO A 177 1.96 9.61 -9.18
CA PRO A 177 1.79 10.35 -7.94
C PRO A 177 1.03 9.59 -6.84
N SER A 178 0.55 8.37 -7.10
CA SER A 178 -0.35 7.63 -6.21
C SER A 178 0.23 6.27 -5.83
N THR A 179 1.31 6.26 -5.06
CA THR A 179 1.95 5.04 -4.53
C THR A 179 0.93 4.08 -3.89
N CYS A 180 -0.04 4.59 -3.11
CA CYS A 180 -1.08 3.76 -2.49
C CYS A 180 -1.95 3.01 -3.52
N SER A 181 -2.25 3.60 -4.68
CA SER A 181 -2.93 2.87 -5.75
C SER A 181 -2.04 1.80 -6.38
N MET A 182 -0.78 2.13 -6.63
CA MET A 182 0.12 1.27 -7.40
C MET A 182 0.65 0.06 -6.64
N VAL A 183 1.03 0.27 -5.37
CA VAL A 183 1.66 -0.80 -4.57
C VAL A 183 0.71 -1.45 -3.55
N MET A 184 -0.51 -0.95 -3.41
CA MET A 184 -1.50 -1.52 -2.49
C MET A 184 -2.76 -1.94 -3.22
N SER A 185 -3.53 -0.98 -3.79
CA SER A 185 -4.83 -1.30 -4.40
C SER A 185 -4.71 -2.13 -5.66
N ARG A 186 -3.73 -1.82 -6.53
CA ARG A 186 -3.57 -2.54 -7.79
C ARG A 186 -3.18 -4.01 -7.60
N PRO A 187 -2.15 -4.37 -6.81
CA PRO A 187 -1.83 -5.77 -6.58
C PRO A 187 -2.97 -6.51 -5.87
N LEU A 188 -3.66 -5.87 -4.92
CA LEU A 188 -4.83 -6.46 -4.28
C LEU A 188 -5.94 -6.81 -5.27
N MET A 189 -6.29 -5.88 -6.16
CA MET A 189 -7.42 -6.03 -7.07
C MET A 189 -7.11 -6.87 -8.31
N SER A 190 -5.86 -6.87 -8.77
CA SER A 190 -5.44 -7.61 -9.96
C SER A 190 -4.81 -8.98 -9.67
N GLY A 191 -4.34 -9.22 -8.44
CA GLY A 191 -3.55 -10.39 -8.08
C GLY A 191 -2.15 -10.40 -8.70
N LYS A 192 -1.70 -9.30 -9.32
CA LYS A 192 -0.41 -9.21 -9.98
C LYS A 192 0.64 -8.53 -9.10
N THR A 193 1.90 -8.92 -9.27
CA THR A 193 3.02 -8.18 -8.69
C THR A 193 3.18 -6.83 -9.39
N THR A 194 3.33 -5.76 -8.60
CA THR A 194 3.56 -4.41 -9.13
C THR A 194 4.74 -3.78 -8.42
N TYR A 195 5.41 -2.82 -9.09
CA TYR A 195 6.45 -2.00 -8.49
C TYR A 195 6.29 -0.52 -8.86
N THR A 196 6.87 0.37 -8.08
CA THR A 196 6.89 1.81 -8.33
C THR A 196 8.24 2.42 -7.93
#